data_f5c8bfc0a6e508601789661875e181c7
#
_entry.id   f5c8bfc0a6e508601789661875e181c7
#
_cell.length_a   1.000
_cell.length_b   1.000
_cell.length_c   1.000
_cell.angle_alpha   90.00
_cell.angle_beta   90.00
_cell.angle_gamma   90.00
#
_symmetry.space_group_name_H-M   'P 1'
#
loop_
_entity.id
_entity.type
_entity.pdbx_description
1 polymer ?
#
loop_
_entity_poly.entity_id
_entity_poly.type
_entity_poly.pdbx_seq_one_letter_code
_entity_poly.pdbx_strand_id
1 'polypeptide(L)'
;MKKLTAVTTVGITAVALSLALVGCGSNTKTETNASTSITTTASKAAPTTSAEAAGPNKTIQDYIRENQIVETPIHRGDPGSPTIDLQVPPGWSDAGPSTPDWAYDAMVYDQPKVPDDPPRITAIVFKLTGNVDPAKILEYAPGELKNLPGFEPLTNGNRSTLSGFDAFSLSGNYMKDGKKRVIGRKTVVIPGQDGLYVLQMTADALADELGTLMEATTKVIDVQTTITP
;
A
#
# COMPACT_ATOMS: atom_id res chain seq x y z
N MET A 1 -49.45 4.70 35.06
CA MET A 1 -49.25 5.46 36.31
C MET A 1 -47.81 5.89 36.39
N LYS A 2 -47.62 7.23 36.56
CA LYS A 2 -46.46 7.96 37.11
C LYS A 2 -45.12 7.78 36.37
N LYS A 3 -44.63 8.76 35.55
CA LYS A 3 -43.97 10.06 35.89
C LYS A 3 -42.73 9.84 36.79
N LEU A 4 -41.53 10.28 36.43
CA LEU A 4 -40.91 11.62 36.43
C LEU A 4 -39.46 11.46 35.91
N THR A 5 -39.02 12.16 34.90
CA THR A 5 -38.30 13.45 34.85
C THR A 5 -37.13 13.64 35.84
N ALA A 6 -35.90 13.76 35.36
CA ALA A 6 -34.88 14.65 35.90
C ALA A 6 -33.87 15.08 34.82
N VAL A 7 -33.83 16.37 34.64
CA VAL A 7 -32.88 17.18 33.85
C VAL A 7 -31.78 17.65 34.82
N THR A 8 -30.52 17.71 34.38
CA THR A 8 -29.49 18.64 34.92
C THR A 8 -28.34 18.67 33.88
N THR A 9 -28.20 19.67 33.10
CA THR A 9 -27.54 20.97 33.18
C THR A 9 -26.01 20.96 33.28
N VAL A 10 -25.37 21.41 32.19
CA VAL A 10 -24.32 22.42 32.00
C VAL A 10 -22.94 22.23 32.68
N GLY A 11 -21.92 22.29 31.88
CA GLY A 11 -20.55 22.56 32.28
C GLY A 11 -19.67 22.93 31.08
N ILE A 12 -19.79 24.19 30.65
CA ILE A 12 -18.86 24.85 29.71
C ILE A 12 -17.64 25.29 30.51
N THR A 13 -16.44 24.87 30.12
CA THR A 13 -15.20 25.53 30.54
C THR A 13 -14.36 25.82 29.31
N ALA A 14 -14.44 27.06 28.90
CA ALA A 14 -13.47 27.71 28.01
C ALA A 14 -12.23 28.06 28.83
N VAL A 15 -11.04 27.70 28.29
CA VAL A 15 -9.79 28.33 28.77
C VAL A 15 -9.08 28.91 27.56
N ALA A 16 -8.95 30.22 27.64
CA ALA A 16 -8.34 31.09 26.67
C ALA A 16 -6.84 31.29 26.98
N LEU A 17 -6.12 31.58 25.93
CA LEU A 17 -4.95 32.48 25.76
C LEU A 17 -3.71 32.32 26.62
N SER A 18 -2.58 32.27 25.93
CA SER A 18 -1.51 33.27 26.14
C SER A 18 -0.62 33.40 24.92
N LEU A 19 -0.70 34.52 24.24
CA LEU A 19 0.29 35.10 23.35
C LEU A 19 1.42 35.71 24.22
N ALA A 20 2.65 35.39 23.89
CA ALA A 20 3.81 36.18 24.36
C ALA A 20 4.60 36.66 23.15
N LEU A 21 4.43 37.93 22.84
CA LEU A 21 5.26 38.75 21.99
C LEU A 21 6.34 39.43 22.87
N VAL A 22 7.59 39.27 22.56
CA VAL A 22 8.71 40.19 22.93
C VAL A 22 9.74 40.01 21.83
N GLY A 23 10.27 40.97 21.15
CA GLY A 23 10.41 42.39 21.26
C GLY A 23 11.62 42.82 20.49
N CYS A 24 11.48 43.83 19.69
CA CYS A 24 12.37 44.84 19.14
C CYS A 24 13.91 44.68 19.14
N GLY A 25 14.48 45.02 18.00
CA GLY A 25 15.83 45.49 17.81
C GLY A 25 15.97 46.14 16.45
N SER A 26 15.81 47.47 16.42
CA SER A 26 15.97 48.34 15.27
C SER A 26 17.42 48.43 14.79
N ASN A 27 17.69 48.49 13.49
CA ASN A 27 18.41 49.64 12.93
C ASN A 27 18.32 49.68 11.38
N THR A 28 17.98 50.83 10.93
CA THR A 28 17.83 51.37 9.60
C THR A 28 19.14 51.35 8.79
N LYS A 29 19.05 51.00 7.48
CA LYS A 29 19.51 51.88 6.39
C LYS A 29 19.07 51.33 5.01
N THR A 30 18.58 52.26 4.25
CA THR A 30 18.13 52.39 2.87
C THR A 30 19.15 51.85 1.85
N GLU A 31 18.70 51.19 0.79
CA GLU A 31 18.60 51.54 -0.60
C GLU A 31 18.66 50.36 -1.58
N THR A 32 17.76 50.42 -2.51
CA THR A 32 17.81 50.24 -3.97
C THR A 32 17.61 48.82 -4.54
N ASN A 33 16.44 48.68 -5.19
CA ASN A 33 16.01 47.84 -6.31
C ASN A 33 16.98 46.81 -6.91
N ALA A 34 16.53 45.56 -6.87
CA ALA A 34 16.59 44.64 -8.03
C ALA A 34 15.50 43.58 -7.89
N SER A 35 14.54 43.63 -8.79
CA SER A 35 13.50 42.65 -8.96
C SER A 35 14.13 41.37 -9.47
N THR A 36 14.23 40.34 -8.59
CA THR A 36 14.57 38.98 -9.02
C THR A 36 13.38 38.09 -8.70
N SER A 37 12.67 37.71 -9.76
CA SER A 37 11.60 36.73 -9.70
C SER A 37 12.16 35.37 -9.27
N ILE A 38 11.95 35.00 -8.01
CA ILE A 38 12.25 33.66 -7.53
C ILE A 38 11.07 32.79 -7.90
N THR A 39 11.22 31.99 -8.96
CA THR A 39 10.34 30.90 -9.30
C THR A 39 10.47 29.85 -8.19
N THR A 40 9.55 29.84 -7.26
CA THR A 40 9.45 28.77 -6.26
C THR A 40 8.95 27.52 -6.96
N THR A 41 9.85 26.64 -7.35
CA THR A 41 9.53 25.27 -7.73
C THR A 41 9.03 24.57 -6.48
N ALA A 42 7.73 24.38 -6.37
CA ALA A 42 7.14 23.56 -5.32
C ALA A 42 7.62 22.12 -5.55
N SER A 43 8.61 21.71 -4.78
CA SER A 43 9.00 20.30 -4.67
C SER A 43 7.82 19.57 -4.04
N LYS A 44 7.09 18.78 -4.83
CA LYS A 44 6.04 17.90 -4.38
C LYS A 44 6.71 16.87 -3.46
N ALA A 45 6.49 17.00 -2.16
CA ALA A 45 6.98 16.04 -1.18
C ALA A 45 6.45 14.65 -1.55
N ALA A 46 7.36 13.69 -1.69
CA ALA A 46 7.01 12.29 -1.79
C ALA A 46 6.18 11.87 -0.58
N PRO A 47 5.21 10.96 -0.72
CA PRO A 47 4.47 10.45 0.42
C PRO A 47 5.45 9.77 1.37
N THR A 48 5.59 10.34 2.56
CA THR A 48 6.31 9.71 3.65
C THR A 48 5.54 8.46 4.04
N THR A 49 6.02 7.30 3.64
CA THR A 49 5.50 6.03 4.15
C THR A 49 5.69 6.08 5.65
N SER A 50 4.59 6.10 6.38
CA SER A 50 4.59 6.01 7.84
C SER A 50 5.43 4.79 8.22
N ALA A 51 6.49 4.98 8.99
CA ALA A 51 7.31 3.89 9.51
C ALA A 51 6.42 3.05 10.43
N GLU A 52 5.78 2.05 9.87
CA GLU A 52 5.10 1.02 10.65
C GLU A 52 6.15 0.32 11.50
N ALA A 53 5.87 0.13 12.79
CA ALA A 53 6.82 -0.47 13.71
C ALA A 53 7.27 -1.84 13.17
N ALA A 54 8.58 -2.03 13.02
CA ALA A 54 9.15 -3.26 12.50
C ALA A 54 8.62 -4.46 13.30
N GLY A 55 7.87 -5.34 12.62
CA GLY A 55 7.39 -6.58 13.22
C GLY A 55 8.53 -7.61 13.41
N PRO A 56 8.27 -8.75 14.03
CA PRO A 56 9.28 -9.78 14.31
C PRO A 56 9.86 -10.41 13.02
N ASN A 57 9.18 -10.30 11.89
CA ASN A 57 9.63 -10.84 10.62
C ASN A 57 10.15 -9.73 9.72
N LYS A 58 11.36 -9.90 9.22
CA LYS A 58 11.97 -8.93 8.30
C LYS A 58 11.16 -8.81 7.01
N THR A 59 10.94 -7.59 6.57
CA THR A 59 10.12 -7.24 5.40
C THR A 59 10.99 -6.75 4.24
N ILE A 60 10.39 -6.64 3.04
CA ILE A 60 11.03 -5.99 1.90
C ILE A 60 11.38 -4.54 2.23
N GLN A 61 10.50 -3.82 2.95
CA GLN A 61 10.75 -2.44 3.36
C GLN A 61 11.93 -2.31 4.34
N ASP A 62 12.12 -3.27 5.23
CA ASP A 62 13.30 -3.32 6.10
C ASP A 62 14.57 -3.50 5.28
N TYR A 63 14.55 -4.40 4.30
CA TYR A 63 15.70 -4.63 3.42
C TYR A 63 16.04 -3.38 2.58
N ILE A 64 15.04 -2.70 2.01
CA ILE A 64 15.19 -1.45 1.26
C ILE A 64 15.86 -0.39 2.14
N ARG A 65 15.33 -0.18 3.33
CA ARG A 65 15.84 0.83 4.28
C ARG A 65 17.28 0.53 4.72
N GLU A 66 17.59 -0.71 5.10
CA GLU A 66 18.89 -1.12 5.59
C GLU A 66 20.00 -1.04 4.52
N ASN A 67 19.64 -1.23 3.26
CA ASN A 67 20.59 -1.21 2.15
C ASN A 67 20.58 0.10 1.36
N GLN A 68 19.83 1.13 1.85
CA GLN A 68 19.75 2.44 1.20
C GLN A 68 19.29 2.36 -0.26
N ILE A 69 18.44 1.40 -0.55
CA ILE A 69 17.84 1.20 -1.88
C ILE A 69 16.81 2.29 -2.11
N VAL A 70 16.80 2.87 -3.30
CA VAL A 70 15.80 3.86 -3.69
C VAL A 70 14.59 3.14 -4.25
N GLU A 71 13.43 3.40 -3.65
CA GLU A 71 12.13 2.90 -4.08
C GLU A 71 11.34 4.01 -4.80
N THR A 72 10.82 3.69 -5.98
CA THR A 72 10.01 4.61 -6.77
C THR A 72 8.70 3.92 -7.13
N PRO A 73 7.54 4.43 -6.70
CA PRO A 73 6.25 3.90 -7.11
C PRO A 73 6.08 3.98 -8.63
N ILE A 74 5.45 2.98 -9.23
CA ILE A 74 5.16 2.89 -10.65
C ILE A 74 3.65 2.80 -10.85
N HIS A 75 3.13 3.64 -11.75
CA HIS A 75 1.73 3.63 -12.15
C HIS A 75 1.58 3.03 -13.55
N ARG A 76 0.39 2.64 -13.89
CA ARG A 76 0.09 2.11 -15.23
C ARG A 76 0.37 3.17 -16.30
N GLY A 77 1.24 2.81 -17.24
CA GLY A 77 1.61 3.69 -18.36
C GLY A 77 2.79 4.62 -18.08
N ASP A 78 3.46 4.51 -16.94
CA ASP A 78 4.69 5.26 -16.67
C ASP A 78 5.76 4.90 -17.72
N PRO A 79 6.45 5.89 -18.33
CA PRO A 79 7.44 5.63 -19.37
C PRO A 79 8.60 4.74 -18.87
N GLY A 80 8.95 3.72 -19.65
CA GLY A 80 10.06 2.82 -19.35
C GLY A 80 9.79 1.83 -18.21
N SER A 81 8.54 1.73 -17.76
CA SER A 81 8.11 0.70 -16.82
C SER A 81 7.57 -0.54 -17.55
N PRO A 82 7.61 -1.71 -16.92
CA PRO A 82 6.97 -2.90 -17.46
C PRO A 82 5.48 -2.70 -17.68
N THR A 83 4.98 -3.22 -18.78
CA THR A 83 3.53 -3.33 -19.00
C THR A 83 3.05 -4.61 -18.34
N ILE A 84 2.14 -4.47 -17.38
CA ILE A 84 1.53 -5.60 -16.65
C ILE A 84 0.05 -5.61 -16.98
N ASP A 85 -0.38 -6.66 -17.69
CA ASP A 85 -1.76 -6.88 -18.06
C ASP A 85 -2.39 -7.91 -17.11
N LEU A 86 -3.16 -7.40 -16.16
CA LEU A 86 -3.89 -8.19 -15.18
C LEU A 86 -5.30 -8.44 -15.72
N GLN A 87 -5.62 -9.70 -15.99
CA GLN A 87 -6.95 -10.06 -16.49
C GLN A 87 -7.98 -10.00 -15.38
N VAL A 88 -9.10 -9.32 -15.64
CA VAL A 88 -10.21 -9.23 -14.70
C VAL A 88 -10.95 -10.57 -14.65
N PRO A 89 -11.03 -11.24 -13.48
CA PRO A 89 -11.72 -12.52 -13.38
C PRO A 89 -13.24 -12.40 -13.59
N PRO A 90 -13.90 -13.46 -14.03
CA PRO A 90 -15.37 -13.48 -14.11
C PRO A 90 -16.02 -13.12 -12.78
N GLY A 91 -17.00 -12.22 -12.79
CA GLY A 91 -17.69 -11.71 -11.59
C GLY A 91 -16.90 -10.67 -10.80
N TRP A 92 -15.81 -10.17 -11.37
CA TRP A 92 -15.02 -9.05 -10.83
C TRP A 92 -15.08 -7.88 -11.80
N SER A 93 -14.88 -6.68 -11.26
CA SER A 93 -14.78 -5.45 -12.03
C SER A 93 -13.51 -4.69 -11.66
N ASP A 94 -12.98 -3.94 -12.63
CA ASP A 94 -11.97 -2.92 -12.35
C ASP A 94 -12.53 -1.92 -11.32
N ALA A 95 -11.76 -1.59 -10.30
CA ALA A 95 -12.19 -0.68 -9.25
C ALA A 95 -12.37 0.77 -9.76
N GLY A 96 -11.86 1.09 -10.96
CA GLY A 96 -12.01 2.39 -11.59
C GLY A 96 -11.58 3.53 -10.67
N PRO A 97 -12.47 4.53 -10.45
CA PRO A 97 -12.15 5.67 -9.57
C PRO A 97 -11.92 5.29 -8.09
N SER A 98 -12.28 4.09 -7.66
CA SER A 98 -11.99 3.59 -6.31
C SER A 98 -10.65 2.87 -6.19
N THR A 99 -9.87 2.80 -7.28
CA THR A 99 -8.48 2.37 -7.22
C THR A 99 -7.67 3.37 -6.39
N PRO A 100 -6.97 2.93 -5.34
CA PRO A 100 -6.14 3.85 -4.55
C PRO A 100 -5.05 4.51 -5.42
N ASP A 101 -4.75 5.78 -5.16
CA ASP A 101 -3.76 6.54 -5.93
C ASP A 101 -2.34 5.92 -5.93
N TRP A 102 -2.03 5.11 -4.91
CA TRP A 102 -0.77 4.40 -4.77
C TRP A 102 -0.76 3.02 -5.46
N ALA A 103 -1.91 2.56 -5.97
CA ALA A 103 -2.01 1.26 -6.61
C ALA A 103 -1.72 1.36 -8.12
N TYR A 104 -1.12 0.32 -8.66
CA TYR A 104 -0.98 0.12 -10.10
C TYR A 104 -2.31 -0.29 -10.72
N ASP A 105 -3.08 -1.13 -9.99
CA ASP A 105 -4.38 -1.65 -10.41
C ASP A 105 -5.18 -2.14 -9.20
N ALA A 106 -6.50 -2.16 -9.31
CA ALA A 106 -7.37 -2.79 -8.31
C ALA A 106 -8.62 -3.37 -8.94
N MET A 107 -9.08 -4.49 -8.40
CA MET A 107 -10.30 -5.19 -8.81
C MET A 107 -11.16 -5.46 -7.59
N VAL A 108 -12.48 -5.41 -7.79
CA VAL A 108 -13.48 -5.63 -6.74
C VAL A 108 -14.44 -6.72 -7.20
N TYR A 109 -14.83 -7.62 -6.30
CA TYR A 109 -15.83 -8.63 -6.57
C TYR A 109 -17.24 -8.02 -6.61
N ASP A 110 -18.02 -8.35 -7.65
CA ASP A 110 -19.31 -7.71 -7.94
C ASP A 110 -20.45 -8.20 -7.04
N GLN A 111 -20.31 -9.36 -6.40
CA GLN A 111 -21.37 -10.01 -5.62
C GLN A 111 -20.90 -10.36 -4.20
N PRO A 112 -20.40 -9.38 -3.43
CA PRO A 112 -19.87 -9.62 -2.10
C PRO A 112 -20.99 -10.05 -1.13
N LYS A 113 -20.65 -10.88 -0.15
CA LYS A 113 -21.56 -11.21 0.95
C LYS A 113 -21.87 -10.00 1.82
N VAL A 114 -20.90 -9.10 1.96
CA VAL A 114 -21.03 -7.84 2.69
C VAL A 114 -20.76 -6.70 1.70
N PRO A 115 -21.77 -5.94 1.28
CA PRO A 115 -21.63 -4.90 0.25
C PRO A 115 -20.58 -3.82 0.55
N ASP A 116 -20.41 -3.46 1.81
CA ASP A 116 -19.45 -2.42 2.24
C ASP A 116 -18.03 -2.97 2.49
N ASP A 117 -17.81 -4.29 2.34
CA ASP A 117 -16.53 -4.95 2.57
C ASP A 117 -16.27 -6.04 1.52
N PRO A 118 -16.25 -5.67 0.23
CA PRO A 118 -16.13 -6.64 -0.86
C PRO A 118 -14.72 -7.24 -0.94
N PRO A 119 -14.59 -8.51 -1.39
CA PRO A 119 -13.32 -9.06 -1.82
C PRO A 119 -12.61 -8.14 -2.81
N ARG A 120 -11.32 -7.95 -2.63
CA ARG A 120 -10.51 -7.04 -3.42
C ARG A 120 -9.18 -7.67 -3.80
N ILE A 121 -8.74 -7.40 -5.02
CA ILE A 121 -7.36 -7.67 -5.49
C ILE A 121 -6.73 -6.33 -5.80
N THR A 122 -5.58 -6.05 -5.21
CA THR A 122 -4.85 -4.81 -5.44
C THR A 122 -3.42 -5.14 -5.88
N ALA A 123 -2.97 -4.53 -6.95
CA ALA A 123 -1.60 -4.61 -7.43
C ALA A 123 -0.86 -3.32 -7.14
N ILE A 124 0.37 -3.44 -6.65
CA ILE A 124 1.32 -2.34 -6.56
C ILE A 124 2.57 -2.71 -7.34
N VAL A 125 3.18 -1.72 -7.95
CA VAL A 125 4.46 -1.88 -8.64
C VAL A 125 5.40 -0.80 -8.16
N PHE A 126 6.62 -1.17 -7.87
CA PHE A 126 7.67 -0.22 -7.55
C PHE A 126 9.00 -0.61 -8.19
N LYS A 127 9.78 0.40 -8.54
CA LYS A 127 11.14 0.24 -9.06
C LYS A 127 12.13 0.40 -7.92
N LEU A 128 13.05 -0.54 -7.80
CA LEU A 128 14.18 -0.50 -6.86
C LEU A 128 15.46 -0.17 -7.61
N THR A 129 16.16 0.86 -7.15
CA THR A 129 17.43 1.30 -7.73
C THR A 129 18.53 1.27 -6.68
N GLY A 130 19.70 0.75 -7.03
CA GLY A 130 20.82 0.55 -6.11
C GLY A 130 21.32 -0.88 -6.14
N ASN A 131 21.99 -1.30 -5.07
CA ASN A 131 22.49 -2.68 -4.96
C ASN A 131 21.37 -3.61 -4.47
N VAL A 132 20.49 -4.02 -5.38
CA VAL A 132 19.31 -4.84 -5.09
C VAL A 132 19.58 -6.29 -5.43
N ASP A 133 19.41 -7.18 -4.46
CA ASP A 133 19.42 -8.63 -4.69
C ASP A 133 17.98 -9.15 -4.84
N PRO A 134 17.57 -9.61 -6.06
CA PRO A 134 16.22 -10.15 -6.29
C PRO A 134 15.87 -11.32 -5.37
N ALA A 135 16.87 -12.14 -5.01
CA ALA A 135 16.65 -13.28 -4.11
C ALA A 135 16.24 -12.83 -2.71
N LYS A 136 16.78 -11.69 -2.24
CA LYS A 136 16.40 -11.07 -0.95
C LYS A 136 15.00 -10.49 -0.97
N ILE A 137 14.56 -9.92 -2.09
CA ILE A 137 13.17 -9.48 -2.25
C ILE A 137 12.21 -10.66 -2.03
N LEU A 138 12.46 -11.79 -2.67
CA LEU A 138 11.61 -12.98 -2.52
C LEU A 138 11.78 -13.66 -1.16
N GLU A 139 12.95 -13.55 -0.52
CA GLU A 139 13.17 -14.05 0.84
C GLU A 139 12.34 -13.28 1.87
N TYR A 140 12.25 -11.95 1.75
CA TYR A 140 11.53 -11.09 2.69
C TYR A 140 10.07 -10.83 2.29
N ALA A 141 9.63 -11.29 1.13
CA ALA A 141 8.24 -11.15 0.66
C ALA A 141 7.17 -11.62 1.68
N PRO A 142 7.37 -12.70 2.45
CA PRO A 142 6.37 -13.12 3.45
C PRO A 142 6.32 -12.26 4.71
N GLY A 143 7.32 -11.40 4.94
CA GLY A 143 7.49 -10.70 6.22
C GLY A 143 6.29 -9.86 6.64
N GLU A 144 5.76 -9.04 5.73
CA GLU A 144 4.61 -8.17 6.02
C GLU A 144 3.36 -8.97 6.40
N LEU A 145 3.03 -10.04 5.66
CA LEU A 145 1.87 -10.86 5.98
C LEU A 145 2.04 -11.54 7.35
N LYS A 146 3.23 -12.06 7.62
CA LYS A 146 3.53 -12.72 8.90
C LYS A 146 3.48 -11.77 10.10
N ASN A 147 3.60 -10.47 9.87
CA ASN A 147 3.51 -9.44 10.89
C ASN A 147 2.06 -8.95 11.12
N LEU A 148 1.09 -9.40 10.31
CA LEU A 148 -0.31 -9.04 10.52
C LEU A 148 -0.85 -9.60 11.84
N PRO A 149 -1.75 -8.88 12.51
CA PRO A 149 -2.34 -9.33 13.78
C PRO A 149 -3.01 -10.70 13.64
N GLY A 150 -2.60 -11.67 14.47
CA GLY A 150 -3.17 -13.00 14.48
C GLY A 150 -2.99 -13.78 13.17
N PHE A 151 -1.89 -13.52 12.44
CA PHE A 151 -1.65 -14.22 11.18
C PHE A 151 -1.48 -15.72 11.37
N GLU A 152 -2.31 -16.48 10.70
CA GLU A 152 -2.29 -17.95 10.65
C GLU A 152 -2.10 -18.39 9.19
N PRO A 153 -0.96 -18.97 8.82
CA PRO A 153 -0.72 -19.34 7.43
C PRO A 153 -1.65 -20.47 6.98
N LEU A 154 -2.23 -20.33 5.79
CA LEU A 154 -2.95 -21.39 5.06
C LEU A 154 -2.00 -22.25 4.24
N THR A 155 -0.85 -21.68 3.88
CA THR A 155 0.22 -22.36 3.14
C THR A 155 1.57 -22.01 3.77
N ASN A 156 2.58 -22.85 3.56
CA ASN A 156 3.95 -22.54 4.00
C ASN A 156 4.63 -21.45 3.13
N GLY A 157 3.91 -20.92 2.15
CA GLY A 157 4.47 -20.12 1.07
C GLY A 157 5.23 -20.98 0.06
N ASN A 158 5.28 -20.52 -1.17
CA ASN A 158 5.98 -21.23 -2.23
C ASN A 158 6.61 -20.29 -3.24
N ARG A 159 7.76 -20.69 -3.76
CA ARG A 159 8.35 -20.08 -4.96
C ARG A 159 7.63 -20.62 -6.19
N SER A 160 7.42 -19.73 -7.15
CA SER A 160 6.73 -20.00 -8.40
C SER A 160 7.22 -19.02 -9.47
N THR A 161 6.54 -18.96 -10.58
CA THR A 161 6.72 -17.91 -11.59
C THR A 161 5.38 -17.26 -11.93
N LEU A 162 5.43 -16.04 -12.44
CA LEU A 162 4.30 -15.37 -13.07
C LEU A 162 4.79 -14.76 -14.39
N SER A 163 4.16 -15.12 -15.51
CA SER A 163 4.61 -14.66 -16.84
C SER A 163 6.11 -14.90 -17.10
N GLY A 164 6.68 -15.98 -16.53
CA GLY A 164 8.09 -16.34 -16.65
C GLY A 164 9.04 -15.67 -15.65
N PHE A 165 8.59 -14.75 -14.82
CA PHE A 165 9.37 -14.07 -13.80
C PHE A 165 9.27 -14.78 -12.45
N ASP A 166 10.38 -14.79 -11.69
CA ASP A 166 10.43 -15.41 -10.37
C ASP A 166 9.45 -14.74 -9.41
N ALA A 167 8.73 -15.57 -8.66
CA ALA A 167 7.71 -15.13 -7.73
C ALA A 167 7.73 -15.92 -6.42
N PHE A 168 7.18 -15.30 -5.38
CA PHE A 168 6.87 -15.93 -4.10
C PHE A 168 5.42 -15.64 -3.71
N SER A 169 4.71 -16.65 -3.24
CA SER A 169 3.32 -16.53 -2.79
C SER A 169 3.16 -17.02 -1.35
N LEU A 170 2.37 -16.28 -0.57
CA LEU A 170 1.95 -16.68 0.78
C LEU A 170 0.49 -16.31 0.97
N SER A 171 -0.27 -17.16 1.67
CA SER A 171 -1.63 -16.85 2.10
C SER A 171 -1.87 -17.27 3.54
N GLY A 172 -2.81 -16.62 4.20
CA GLY A 172 -3.15 -16.88 5.58
C GLY A 172 -4.43 -16.17 6.00
N ASN A 173 -4.91 -16.53 7.18
CA ASN A 173 -5.93 -15.75 7.87
C ASN A 173 -5.27 -14.70 8.76
N TYR A 174 -5.98 -13.62 9.06
CA TYR A 174 -5.54 -12.60 10.01
C TYR A 174 -6.73 -11.87 10.62
N MET A 175 -6.49 -11.05 11.63
CA MET A 175 -7.53 -10.28 12.29
C MET A 175 -7.41 -8.79 11.92
N LYS A 176 -8.52 -8.19 11.47
CA LYS A 176 -8.62 -6.75 11.23
C LYS A 176 -9.97 -6.25 11.71
N ASP A 177 -9.97 -5.22 12.55
CA ASP A 177 -11.17 -4.59 13.12
C ASP A 177 -12.14 -5.60 13.75
N GLY A 178 -11.58 -6.62 14.45
CA GLY A 178 -12.34 -7.69 15.09
C GLY A 178 -12.92 -8.75 14.13
N LYS A 179 -12.66 -8.63 12.83
CA LYS A 179 -13.11 -9.59 11.81
C LYS A 179 -11.98 -10.53 11.42
N LYS A 180 -12.30 -11.80 11.24
CA LYS A 180 -11.38 -12.77 10.62
C LYS A 180 -11.40 -12.59 9.12
N ARG A 181 -10.23 -12.34 8.52
CA ARG A 181 -10.05 -12.15 7.10
C ARG A 181 -9.10 -13.20 6.53
N VAL A 182 -9.13 -13.35 5.24
CA VAL A 182 -8.15 -14.11 4.47
C VAL A 182 -7.39 -13.15 3.56
N ILE A 183 -6.09 -13.34 3.50
CA ILE A 183 -5.18 -12.58 2.64
C ILE A 183 -4.26 -13.52 1.89
N GLY A 184 -4.01 -13.21 0.62
CA GLY A 184 -2.97 -13.84 -0.18
C GLY A 184 -2.13 -12.78 -0.86
N ARG A 185 -0.82 -12.97 -0.93
CA ARG A 185 0.07 -12.09 -1.67
C ARG A 185 1.00 -12.88 -2.57
N LYS A 186 1.14 -12.42 -3.79
CA LYS A 186 2.18 -12.84 -4.72
C LYS A 186 3.12 -11.67 -4.99
N THR A 187 4.40 -11.88 -4.75
CA THR A 187 5.48 -10.92 -5.05
C THR A 187 6.27 -11.46 -6.23
N VAL A 188 6.45 -10.64 -7.25
CA VAL A 188 7.15 -10.99 -8.50
C VAL A 188 8.32 -10.02 -8.68
N VAL A 189 9.49 -10.54 -9.06
CA VAL A 189 10.67 -9.73 -9.38
C VAL A 189 10.87 -9.69 -10.88
N ILE A 190 10.94 -8.48 -11.44
CA ILE A 190 11.01 -8.24 -12.88
C ILE A 190 12.29 -7.45 -13.15
N PRO A 191 13.34 -8.06 -13.74
CA PRO A 191 14.55 -7.35 -14.12
C PRO A 191 14.25 -6.24 -15.14
N GLY A 192 14.78 -5.04 -14.89
CA GLY A 192 14.71 -3.90 -15.81
C GLY A 192 16.11 -3.41 -16.19
N GLN A 193 16.19 -2.50 -17.16
CA GLN A 193 17.49 -1.97 -17.63
C GLN A 193 18.22 -1.18 -16.53
N ASP A 194 17.47 -0.39 -15.74
CA ASP A 194 18.03 0.54 -14.76
C ASP A 194 17.63 0.21 -13.32
N GLY A 195 17.27 -1.03 -13.03
CA GLY A 195 16.85 -1.46 -11.70
C GLY A 195 15.97 -2.70 -11.72
N LEU A 196 15.44 -3.03 -10.56
CA LEU A 196 14.54 -4.16 -10.39
C LEU A 196 13.12 -3.63 -10.17
N TYR A 197 12.16 -4.12 -10.95
CA TYR A 197 10.75 -3.87 -10.66
C TYR A 197 10.21 -4.99 -9.79
N VAL A 198 9.35 -4.61 -8.85
CA VAL A 198 8.65 -5.55 -7.97
C VAL A 198 7.16 -5.33 -8.10
N LEU A 199 6.44 -6.36 -8.51
CA LEU A 199 4.99 -6.40 -8.50
C LEU A 199 4.53 -7.16 -7.25
N GLN A 200 3.66 -6.56 -6.47
CA GLN A 200 2.95 -7.24 -5.38
C GLN A 200 1.45 -7.21 -5.65
N MET A 201 0.86 -8.37 -5.78
CA MET A 201 -0.59 -8.55 -5.87
C MET A 201 -1.11 -9.08 -4.56
N THR A 202 -2.01 -8.35 -3.93
CA THR A 202 -2.65 -8.70 -2.67
C THR A 202 -4.14 -8.95 -2.90
N ALA A 203 -4.60 -10.13 -2.57
CA ALA A 203 -6.01 -10.50 -2.54
C ALA A 203 -6.48 -10.57 -1.09
N ASP A 204 -7.55 -9.87 -0.73
CA ASP A 204 -8.06 -9.74 0.64
C ASP A 204 -9.59 -9.81 0.67
N ALA A 205 -10.14 -10.57 1.63
CA ALA A 205 -11.57 -10.70 1.84
C ALA A 205 -11.90 -11.13 3.27
N LEU A 206 -13.19 -11.16 3.61
CA LEU A 206 -13.65 -11.90 4.79
C LEU A 206 -13.31 -13.39 4.63
N ALA A 207 -12.98 -14.06 5.74
CA ALA A 207 -12.49 -15.45 5.72
C ALA A 207 -13.45 -16.44 5.08
N ASP A 208 -14.75 -16.18 5.12
CA ASP A 208 -15.80 -17.01 4.50
C ASP A 208 -15.97 -16.78 2.99
N GLU A 209 -15.21 -15.83 2.41
CA GLU A 209 -15.11 -15.57 0.96
C GLU A 209 -13.79 -16.08 0.34
N LEU A 210 -13.04 -16.92 1.06
CA LEU A 210 -11.79 -17.52 0.58
C LEU A 210 -11.95 -18.18 -0.80
N GLY A 211 -13.05 -18.88 -1.04
CA GLY A 211 -13.31 -19.57 -2.33
C GLY A 211 -13.31 -18.60 -3.51
N THR A 212 -13.94 -17.44 -3.36
CA THR A 212 -13.98 -16.38 -4.36
C THR A 212 -12.59 -15.86 -4.70
N LEU A 213 -11.76 -15.60 -3.68
CA LEU A 213 -10.37 -15.16 -3.91
C LEU A 213 -9.53 -16.24 -4.58
N MET A 214 -9.63 -17.49 -4.13
CA MET A 214 -8.86 -18.60 -4.71
C MET A 214 -9.22 -18.83 -6.19
N GLU A 215 -10.48 -18.78 -6.54
CA GLU A 215 -10.90 -18.94 -7.93
C GLU A 215 -10.35 -17.83 -8.82
N ALA A 216 -10.45 -16.57 -8.39
CA ALA A 216 -9.94 -15.42 -9.13
C ALA A 216 -8.41 -15.49 -9.30
N THR A 217 -7.67 -15.73 -8.20
CA THR A 217 -6.21 -15.68 -8.22
C THR A 217 -5.59 -16.88 -8.94
N THR A 218 -6.03 -18.11 -8.66
CA THR A 218 -5.38 -19.32 -9.19
C THR A 218 -5.82 -19.67 -10.61
N LYS A 219 -7.08 -19.38 -10.99
CA LYS A 219 -7.58 -19.74 -12.32
C LYS A 219 -7.41 -18.64 -13.36
N VAL A 220 -7.35 -17.38 -12.94
CA VAL A 220 -7.25 -16.24 -13.87
C VAL A 220 -5.94 -15.49 -13.70
N ILE A 221 -5.72 -14.85 -12.55
CA ILE A 221 -4.55 -14.00 -12.37
C ILE A 221 -3.24 -14.76 -12.58
N ASP A 222 -3.08 -15.93 -11.95
CA ASP A 222 -1.85 -16.72 -12.05
C ASP A 222 -1.58 -17.31 -13.44
N VAL A 223 -2.62 -17.48 -14.24
CA VAL A 223 -2.53 -18.16 -15.54
C VAL A 223 -2.52 -17.17 -16.71
N GLN A 224 -3.22 -16.05 -16.59
CA GLN A 224 -3.49 -15.15 -17.71
C GLN A 224 -2.76 -13.81 -17.61
N THR A 225 -2.15 -13.48 -16.46
CA THR A 225 -1.35 -12.26 -16.35
C THR A 225 -0.16 -12.32 -17.31
N THR A 226 0.03 -11.24 -18.07
CA THR A 226 1.22 -11.06 -18.91
C THR A 226 2.04 -9.87 -18.42
N ILE A 227 3.36 -10.04 -18.47
CA ILE A 227 4.33 -9.01 -18.09
C ILE A 227 5.30 -8.83 -19.23
N THR A 228 5.38 -7.60 -19.76
CA THR A 228 6.35 -7.19 -20.79
C THR A 228 7.26 -6.14 -20.17
N PRO A 229 8.60 -6.43 -20.02
CA PRO A 229 9.58 -5.50 -19.46
C PRO A 229 9.75 -4.21 -20.24
#